data_28bf377614f688f0bf9cca26a1969627
#
_entry.id   28bf377614f688f0bf9cca26a1969627
#
_cell.length_a   1.000
_cell.length_b   1.000
_cell.length_c   1.000
_cell.angle_alpha   90.00
_cell.angle_beta   90.00
_cell.angle_gamma   90.00
#
_symmetry.space_group_name_H-M   'P 1'
#
loop_
_entity.id
_entity.type
_entity.pdbx_description
1 polymer ?
#
loop_
_entity_poly.entity_id
_entity_poly.type
_entity_poly.pdbx_seq_one_letter_code
_entity_poly.pdbx_strand_id
1 'polypeptide(L)'
;MHDHDDFDFEDSPGIPAPLPPGERVLWQGSPNFSEIAKNAFHIRKIALYFSLILAIQAISAVDNGVVATGESLWASLSLTILLSTLGLGILATLAYLTAKVTIYTVTNRRVLIRFGIALQMTINLPFSKISAADMREGKNGFGDIPLTLKEGQKVNYLILWPNVRPWAFARPQPMLRSIANVRDVARVIADVATELSEDTRITTPASPVTARSVSGAPAESVLMKSEAS
;
A
#
# COMPACT_ATOMS: atom_id res chain seq x y z
N MET A 1 -45.96 -3.31 -3.47
CA MET A 1 -45.02 -3.25 -4.58
C MET A 1 -43.92 -2.33 -4.08
N HIS A 2 -42.92 -2.91 -3.39
CA HIS A 2 -41.79 -2.15 -2.82
C HIS A 2 -40.71 -2.16 -3.90
N ASP A 3 -40.46 -0.98 -4.46
CA ASP A 3 -39.25 -0.76 -5.24
C ASP A 3 -38.06 -0.91 -4.31
N HIS A 4 -37.33 -1.99 -4.49
CA HIS A 4 -36.00 -2.15 -3.94
C HIS A 4 -35.06 -1.29 -4.80
N ASP A 5 -34.79 -0.09 -4.32
CA ASP A 5 -33.61 0.67 -4.76
C ASP A 5 -32.36 -0.07 -4.28
N ASP A 6 -31.81 -0.92 -5.18
CA ASP A 6 -30.61 -1.74 -4.94
C ASP A 6 -29.30 -0.91 -4.79
N PHE A 7 -29.39 0.39 -4.58
CA PHE A 7 -28.25 1.30 -4.46
C PHE A 7 -27.95 1.83 -3.06
N ASP A 8 -28.77 1.46 -2.05
CA ASP A 8 -28.65 1.99 -0.69
C ASP A 8 -27.84 1.12 0.28
N PHE A 9 -26.97 0.20 -0.20
CA PHE A 9 -26.19 -0.69 0.66
C PHE A 9 -24.84 -0.13 1.13
N GLU A 10 -24.58 1.17 1.05
CA GLU A 10 -23.37 1.74 1.67
C GLU A 10 -23.69 2.41 3.00
N ASP A 11 -24.04 1.65 4.02
CA ASP A 11 -24.17 2.14 5.41
C ASP A 11 -22.88 2.81 5.92
N SER A 12 -21.76 2.56 5.26
CA SER A 12 -20.48 3.22 5.52
C SER A 12 -19.61 3.24 4.27
N PRO A 13 -19.23 4.43 3.75
CA PRO A 13 -18.37 4.53 2.56
C PRO A 13 -17.07 3.72 2.76
N GLY A 14 -16.75 2.84 1.83
CA GLY A 14 -15.53 2.02 1.87
C GLY A 14 -15.66 0.63 2.46
N ILE A 15 -16.83 0.25 2.95
CA ILE A 15 -17.12 -1.09 3.47
C ILE A 15 -18.10 -1.76 2.51
N PRO A 16 -17.68 -2.84 1.80
CA PRO A 16 -18.50 -3.43 0.74
C PRO A 16 -19.68 -4.27 1.24
N ALA A 17 -19.75 -4.55 2.53
CA ALA A 17 -20.82 -5.34 3.16
C ALA A 17 -20.88 -5.02 4.66
N PRO A 18 -22.02 -5.27 5.33
CA PRO A 18 -22.14 -5.11 6.78
C PRO A 18 -21.01 -5.82 7.51
N LEU A 19 -20.47 -5.19 8.54
CA LEU A 19 -19.39 -5.77 9.32
C LEU A 19 -19.91 -6.99 10.11
N PRO A 20 -19.14 -8.07 10.20
CA PRO A 20 -19.48 -9.22 11.04
C PRO A 20 -19.65 -8.83 12.51
N PRO A 21 -20.44 -9.59 13.28
CA PRO A 21 -20.61 -9.34 14.72
C PRO A 21 -19.25 -9.24 15.44
N GLY A 22 -19.08 -8.18 16.22
CA GLY A 22 -17.83 -7.90 16.97
C GLY A 22 -16.71 -7.27 16.13
N GLU A 23 -16.91 -7.01 14.84
CA GLU A 23 -15.98 -6.21 14.04
C GLU A 23 -16.39 -4.74 14.09
N ARG A 24 -15.43 -3.85 14.36
CA ARG A 24 -15.63 -2.40 14.44
C ARG A 24 -14.55 -1.65 13.67
N VAL A 25 -14.94 -0.54 13.08
CA VAL A 25 -14.00 0.40 12.44
C VAL A 25 -13.24 1.16 13.53
N LEU A 26 -11.93 1.14 13.45
CA LEU A 26 -11.04 1.89 14.35
C LEU A 26 -10.53 3.16 13.70
N TRP A 27 -10.32 3.13 12.40
CA TRP A 27 -9.88 4.28 11.62
C TRP A 27 -10.33 4.15 10.16
N GLN A 28 -10.70 5.29 9.59
CA GLN A 28 -11.00 5.40 8.17
C GLN A 28 -10.42 6.70 7.62
N GLY A 29 -9.91 6.65 6.41
CA GLY A 29 -9.35 7.84 5.75
C GLY A 29 -9.11 7.63 4.28
N SER A 30 -8.80 8.74 3.61
CA SER A 30 -8.49 8.79 2.18
C SER A 30 -7.12 9.41 1.96
N PRO A 31 -6.46 9.10 0.85
CA PRO A 31 -5.18 9.71 0.52
C PRO A 31 -5.32 11.20 0.22
N ASN A 32 -4.31 11.98 0.59
CA ASN A 32 -4.26 13.39 0.23
C ASN A 32 -3.89 13.57 -1.24
N PHE A 33 -4.70 14.34 -1.98
CA PHE A 33 -4.49 14.63 -3.40
C PHE A 33 -3.09 15.19 -3.69
N SER A 34 -2.67 16.21 -2.95
CA SER A 34 -1.39 16.90 -3.18
C SER A 34 -0.19 15.96 -3.02
N GLU A 35 -0.25 15.07 -2.03
CA GLU A 35 0.81 14.09 -1.78
C GLU A 35 0.80 12.95 -2.81
N ILE A 36 -0.38 12.46 -3.22
CA ILE A 36 -0.49 11.48 -4.32
C ILE A 36 0.04 12.07 -5.63
N ALA A 37 -0.34 13.28 -5.98
CA ALA A 37 0.11 13.97 -7.19
C ALA A 37 1.65 14.10 -7.24
N LYS A 38 2.28 14.41 -6.11
CA LYS A 38 3.75 14.54 -6.01
C LYS A 38 4.48 13.20 -5.98
N ASN A 39 3.99 12.26 -5.17
CA ASN A 39 4.71 11.04 -4.80
C ASN A 39 4.34 9.82 -5.64
N ALA A 40 3.08 9.73 -6.12
CA ALA A 40 2.61 8.64 -6.97
C ALA A 40 2.75 8.97 -8.46
N PHE A 41 2.23 10.12 -8.86
CA PHE A 41 2.19 10.54 -10.25
C PHE A 41 3.42 11.38 -10.66
N HIS A 42 4.28 11.75 -9.71
CA HIS A 42 5.50 12.50 -9.97
C HIS A 42 5.32 13.80 -10.78
N ILE A 43 4.16 14.46 -10.65
CA ILE A 43 3.77 15.63 -11.45
C ILE A 43 4.87 16.70 -11.44
N ARG A 44 5.53 16.95 -10.30
CA ARG A 44 6.62 17.93 -10.21
C ARG A 44 7.83 17.56 -11.07
N LYS A 45 8.20 16.28 -11.14
CA LYS A 45 9.34 15.83 -11.96
C LYS A 45 8.99 15.92 -13.44
N ILE A 46 7.76 15.57 -13.80
CA ILE A 46 7.27 15.66 -15.18
C ILE A 46 7.15 17.12 -15.63
N ALA A 47 6.65 18.01 -14.75
CA ALA A 47 6.62 19.45 -15.04
C ALA A 47 8.03 20.01 -15.25
N LEU A 48 9.00 19.63 -14.42
CA LEU A 48 10.41 20.02 -14.59
C LEU A 48 10.96 19.50 -15.92
N TYR A 49 10.67 18.27 -16.29
CA TYR A 49 11.07 17.68 -17.57
C TYR A 49 10.53 18.48 -18.77
N PHE A 50 9.24 18.80 -18.77
CA PHE A 50 8.66 19.62 -19.83
C PHE A 50 9.21 21.04 -19.85
N SER A 51 9.45 21.64 -18.67
CA SER A 51 10.09 22.95 -18.59
C SER A 51 11.49 22.95 -19.21
N LEU A 52 12.26 21.88 -19.00
CA LEU A 52 13.58 21.72 -19.59
C LEU A 52 13.49 21.57 -21.13
N ILE A 53 12.54 20.79 -21.64
CA ILE A 53 12.32 20.66 -23.09
C ILE A 53 11.99 22.02 -23.70
N LEU A 54 11.06 22.76 -23.08
CA LEU A 54 10.68 24.10 -23.57
C LEU A 54 11.86 25.07 -23.55
N ALA A 55 12.71 25.02 -22.53
CA ALA A 55 13.91 25.84 -22.47
C ALA A 55 14.90 25.51 -23.61
N ILE A 56 15.15 24.21 -23.86
CA ILE A 56 16.02 23.77 -24.94
C ILE A 56 15.45 24.19 -26.31
N GLN A 57 14.13 24.03 -26.51
CA GLN A 57 13.50 24.43 -27.76
C GLN A 57 13.57 25.97 -27.97
N ALA A 58 13.37 26.74 -26.89
CA ALA A 58 13.49 28.21 -26.98
C ALA A 58 14.90 28.65 -27.36
N ILE A 59 15.94 28.06 -26.74
CA ILE A 59 17.35 28.32 -27.08
C ILE A 59 17.62 27.96 -28.53
N SER A 60 17.23 26.74 -28.95
CA SER A 60 17.44 26.26 -30.31
C SER A 60 16.71 27.13 -31.37
N ALA A 61 15.52 27.63 -31.05
CA ALA A 61 14.77 28.52 -31.95
C ALA A 61 15.50 29.88 -32.13
N VAL A 62 16.13 30.38 -31.08
CA VAL A 62 16.95 31.62 -31.18
C VAL A 62 18.22 31.34 -31.99
N ASP A 63 18.94 30.27 -31.72
CA ASP A 63 20.17 29.90 -32.40
C ASP A 63 19.98 29.63 -33.90
N ASN A 64 18.87 29.01 -34.27
CA ASN A 64 18.49 28.74 -35.67
C ASN A 64 17.90 29.96 -36.40
N GLY A 65 17.85 31.11 -35.77
CA GLY A 65 17.43 32.34 -36.39
C GLY A 65 15.91 32.46 -36.61
N VAL A 66 15.09 31.67 -35.94
CA VAL A 66 13.60 31.72 -36.02
C VAL A 66 13.12 33.16 -35.75
N VAL A 67 13.72 33.85 -34.81
CA VAL A 67 13.38 35.24 -34.49
C VAL A 67 13.87 36.18 -35.60
N ALA A 68 15.01 35.89 -36.23
CA ALA A 68 15.58 36.71 -37.30
C ALA A 68 14.81 36.55 -38.61
N THR A 69 14.19 35.41 -38.85
CA THR A 69 13.34 35.15 -40.07
C THR A 69 11.95 35.72 -39.93
N GLY A 70 11.58 36.33 -38.80
CA GLY A 70 10.24 36.90 -38.56
C GLY A 70 9.21 35.86 -38.14
N GLU A 71 9.59 34.59 -37.95
CA GLU A 71 8.70 33.58 -37.40
C GLU A 71 8.48 33.83 -35.90
N SER A 72 7.26 33.53 -35.45
CA SER A 72 6.92 33.70 -34.04
C SER A 72 7.50 32.57 -33.20
N LEU A 73 8.30 32.90 -32.20
CA LEU A 73 8.77 31.93 -31.18
C LEU A 73 7.61 31.17 -30.56
N TRP A 74 6.48 31.83 -30.38
CA TRP A 74 5.26 31.20 -29.87
C TRP A 74 4.72 30.12 -30.79
N ALA A 75 4.78 30.29 -32.10
CA ALA A 75 4.38 29.26 -33.06
C ALA A 75 5.25 28.01 -32.93
N SER A 76 6.56 28.17 -32.75
CA SER A 76 7.50 27.06 -32.55
C SER A 76 7.25 26.30 -31.24
N LEU A 77 6.90 27.01 -30.17
CA LEU A 77 6.69 26.41 -28.84
C LEU A 77 5.26 25.93 -28.58
N SER A 78 4.28 26.41 -29.35
CA SER A 78 2.85 26.26 -29.05
C SER A 78 2.41 24.80 -28.91
N LEU A 79 2.84 23.93 -29.80
CA LEU A 79 2.50 22.50 -29.76
C LEU A 79 3.06 21.83 -28.48
N THR A 80 4.29 22.11 -28.13
CA THR A 80 4.91 21.54 -26.93
C THR A 80 4.24 22.03 -25.67
N ILE A 81 3.88 23.32 -25.61
CA ILE A 81 3.10 23.90 -24.49
C ILE A 81 1.75 23.22 -24.38
N LEU A 82 1.03 23.06 -25.50
CA LEU A 82 -0.26 22.40 -25.53
C LEU A 82 -0.18 20.97 -25.03
N LEU A 83 0.74 20.16 -25.57
CA LEU A 83 0.91 18.76 -25.19
C LEU A 83 1.37 18.60 -23.73
N SER A 84 2.26 19.47 -23.26
CA SER A 84 2.73 19.48 -21.87
C SER A 84 1.58 19.81 -20.92
N THR A 85 0.80 20.81 -21.23
CA THR A 85 -0.38 21.21 -20.43
C THR A 85 -1.42 20.12 -20.40
N LEU A 86 -1.72 19.52 -21.55
CA LEU A 86 -2.64 18.39 -21.64
C LEU A 86 -2.17 17.19 -20.84
N GLY A 87 -0.90 16.80 -20.99
CA GLY A 87 -0.31 15.68 -20.25
C GLY A 87 -0.33 15.90 -18.74
N LEU A 88 0.08 17.06 -18.28
CA LEU A 88 0.04 17.41 -16.85
C LEU A 88 -1.41 17.48 -16.34
N GLY A 89 -2.35 17.98 -17.15
CA GLY A 89 -3.76 18.02 -16.82
C GLY A 89 -4.37 16.63 -16.64
N ILE A 90 -4.05 15.69 -17.54
CA ILE A 90 -4.48 14.29 -17.42
C ILE A 90 -3.93 13.67 -16.13
N LEU A 91 -2.63 13.84 -15.84
CA LEU A 91 -2.03 13.31 -14.63
C LEU A 91 -2.63 13.90 -13.36
N ALA A 92 -2.90 15.20 -13.36
CA ALA A 92 -3.56 15.86 -12.23
C ALA A 92 -4.98 15.34 -12.02
N THR A 93 -5.74 15.15 -13.10
CA THR A 93 -7.09 14.57 -13.05
C THR A 93 -7.07 13.14 -12.52
N LEU A 94 -6.15 12.29 -13.01
CA LEU A 94 -5.99 10.92 -12.50
C LEU A 94 -5.62 10.91 -11.01
N ALA A 95 -4.72 11.79 -10.58
CA ALA A 95 -4.35 11.91 -9.16
C ALA A 95 -5.55 12.35 -8.31
N TYR A 96 -6.34 13.30 -8.80
CA TYR A 96 -7.54 13.76 -8.12
C TYR A 96 -8.60 12.66 -7.99
N LEU A 97 -8.90 11.97 -9.07
CA LEU A 97 -9.86 10.87 -9.08
C LEU A 97 -9.40 9.74 -8.15
N THR A 98 -8.12 9.36 -8.22
CA THR A 98 -7.55 8.35 -7.32
C THR A 98 -7.72 8.74 -5.85
N ALA A 99 -7.41 9.99 -5.50
CA ALA A 99 -7.56 10.47 -4.13
C ALA A 99 -9.02 10.45 -3.66
N LYS A 100 -9.95 10.78 -4.55
CA LYS A 100 -11.38 10.85 -4.25
C LYS A 100 -12.04 9.47 -4.06
N VAL A 101 -11.64 8.48 -4.88
CA VAL A 101 -12.27 7.15 -4.86
C VAL A 101 -11.59 6.15 -3.92
N THR A 102 -10.38 6.46 -3.45
CA THR A 102 -9.64 5.56 -2.57
C THR A 102 -10.04 5.79 -1.11
N ILE A 103 -10.45 4.73 -0.44
CA ILE A 103 -10.80 4.74 0.98
C ILE A 103 -10.04 3.60 1.66
N TYR A 104 -9.35 3.95 2.74
CA TYR A 104 -8.68 3.00 3.62
C TYR A 104 -9.50 2.85 4.89
N THR A 105 -9.78 1.62 5.31
CA THR A 105 -10.49 1.32 6.54
C THR A 105 -9.69 0.32 7.35
N VAL A 106 -9.40 0.64 8.59
CA VAL A 106 -8.75 -0.24 9.56
C VAL A 106 -9.81 -0.66 10.57
N THR A 107 -10.04 -1.96 10.66
CA THR A 107 -10.92 -2.55 11.67
C THR A 107 -10.11 -3.28 12.73
N ASN A 108 -10.75 -3.80 13.75
CA ASN A 108 -10.10 -4.66 14.75
C ASN A 108 -9.72 -6.05 14.24
N ARG A 109 -9.98 -6.40 12.96
CA ARG A 109 -9.67 -7.73 12.38
C ARG A 109 -8.92 -7.67 11.07
N ARG A 110 -9.08 -6.60 10.27
CA ARG A 110 -8.54 -6.49 8.92
C ARG A 110 -8.31 -5.06 8.49
N VAL A 111 -7.52 -4.90 7.44
CA VAL A 111 -7.37 -3.65 6.70
C VAL A 111 -8.09 -3.80 5.38
N LEU A 112 -8.96 -2.85 5.06
CA LEU A 112 -9.68 -2.78 3.80
C LEU A 112 -9.11 -1.62 2.99
N ILE A 113 -8.83 -1.86 1.71
CA ILE A 113 -8.38 -0.86 0.76
C ILE A 113 -9.36 -0.87 -0.40
N ARG A 114 -10.23 0.14 -0.46
CA ARG A 114 -11.13 0.37 -1.60
C ARG A 114 -10.48 1.36 -2.54
N PHE A 115 -10.42 1.03 -3.80
CA PHE A 115 -9.82 1.86 -4.85
C PHE A 115 -10.39 1.50 -6.22
N GLY A 116 -10.01 2.25 -7.25
CA GLY A 116 -10.42 2.05 -8.64
C GLY A 116 -11.31 3.16 -9.15
N ILE A 117 -10.89 3.80 -10.26
CA ILE A 117 -11.61 4.93 -10.87
C ILE A 117 -12.79 4.42 -11.70
N ALA A 118 -12.55 3.44 -12.57
CA ALA A 118 -13.57 2.88 -13.47
C ALA A 118 -14.27 1.66 -12.87
N LEU A 119 -13.49 0.78 -12.24
CA LEU A 119 -13.98 -0.40 -11.55
C LEU A 119 -13.56 -0.32 -10.09
N GLN A 120 -14.52 -0.16 -9.21
CA GLN A 120 -14.25 -0.15 -7.78
C GLN A 120 -13.93 -1.56 -7.30
N MET A 121 -12.78 -1.68 -6.65
CA MET A 121 -12.30 -2.93 -6.07
C MET A 121 -11.97 -2.70 -4.60
N THR A 122 -12.29 -3.70 -3.78
CA THR A 122 -11.92 -3.70 -2.37
C THR A 122 -11.00 -4.88 -2.08
N ILE A 123 -9.81 -4.58 -1.57
CA ILE A 123 -8.89 -5.61 -1.06
C ILE A 123 -9.09 -5.75 0.42
N ASN A 124 -9.31 -6.98 0.85
CA ASN A 124 -9.48 -7.38 2.23
C ASN A 124 -8.20 -8.07 2.73
N LEU A 125 -7.53 -7.44 3.68
CA LEU A 125 -6.26 -7.89 4.27
C LEU A 125 -6.45 -8.19 5.76
N PRO A 126 -6.82 -9.42 6.14
CA PRO A 126 -6.86 -9.83 7.54
C PRO A 126 -5.47 -9.67 8.19
N PHE A 127 -5.42 -9.22 9.44
CA PHE A 127 -4.15 -9.09 10.18
C PHE A 127 -3.39 -10.43 10.27
N SER A 128 -4.09 -11.54 10.30
CA SER A 128 -3.49 -12.89 10.25
C SER A 128 -2.62 -13.14 9.00
N LYS A 129 -2.86 -12.42 7.89
CA LYS A 129 -2.10 -12.50 6.64
C LYS A 129 -1.02 -11.42 6.50
N ILE A 130 -0.97 -10.45 7.40
CA ILE A 130 0.05 -9.40 7.44
C ILE A 130 1.20 -9.88 8.33
N SER A 131 2.42 -9.78 7.83
CA SER A 131 3.63 -10.12 8.59
C SER A 131 4.28 -8.90 9.22
N ALA A 132 4.20 -7.75 8.56
CA ALA A 132 4.72 -6.48 9.07
C ALA A 132 3.98 -5.29 8.44
N ALA A 133 3.90 -4.21 9.19
CA ALA A 133 3.46 -2.91 8.70
C ALA A 133 4.58 -1.90 8.96
N ASP A 134 5.21 -1.43 7.90
CA ASP A 134 6.26 -0.43 8.01
C ASP A 134 5.62 0.96 7.92
N MET A 135 6.18 1.93 8.61
CA MET A 135 5.75 3.32 8.48
C MET A 135 6.83 4.14 7.79
N ARG A 136 6.44 4.88 6.77
CA ARG A 136 7.28 5.90 6.12
C ARG A 136 6.62 7.25 6.28
N GLU A 137 7.15 8.06 7.15
CA GLU A 137 6.69 9.42 7.32
C GLU A 137 7.31 10.34 6.28
N GLY A 138 6.48 11.16 5.66
CA GLY A 138 6.85 12.22 4.75
C GLY A 138 6.82 13.59 5.43
N LYS A 139 6.59 14.63 4.63
CA LYS A 139 6.47 15.99 5.14
C LYS A 139 5.09 16.25 5.73
N ASN A 140 5.03 17.15 6.73
CA ASN A 140 3.77 17.64 7.32
C ASN A 140 2.86 16.55 7.92
N GLY A 141 3.44 15.46 8.45
CA GLY A 141 2.66 14.37 9.08
C GLY A 141 1.95 13.44 8.10
N PHE A 142 2.08 13.66 6.79
CA PHE A 142 1.64 12.71 5.78
C PHE A 142 2.64 11.58 5.65
N GLY A 143 2.14 10.41 5.26
CA GLY A 143 3.04 9.28 5.04
C GLY A 143 2.36 8.09 4.40
N ASP A 144 3.14 7.02 4.29
CA ASP A 144 2.75 5.77 3.67
C ASP A 144 2.95 4.62 4.67
N ILE A 145 2.04 3.65 4.65
CA ILE A 145 2.16 2.41 5.43
C ILE A 145 2.10 1.22 4.48
N PRO A 146 3.25 0.71 3.99
CA PRO A 146 3.29 -0.55 3.26
C PRO A 146 3.03 -1.73 4.20
N LEU A 147 2.17 -2.64 3.74
CA LEU A 147 1.81 -3.86 4.44
C LEU A 147 2.53 -5.04 3.80
N THR A 148 3.44 -5.66 4.54
CA THR A 148 4.12 -6.87 4.09
C THR A 148 3.24 -8.07 4.37
N LEU A 149 2.94 -8.85 3.33
CA LEU A 149 2.10 -10.03 3.45
C LEU A 149 2.95 -11.26 3.79
N LYS A 150 2.35 -12.23 4.49
CA LYS A 150 2.95 -13.54 4.74
C LYS A 150 3.15 -14.30 3.43
N GLU A 151 4.07 -15.26 3.43
CA GLU A 151 4.35 -16.09 2.26
C GLU A 151 3.10 -16.83 1.75
N GLY A 152 3.03 -17.01 0.43
CA GLY A 152 1.87 -17.65 -0.22
C GLY A 152 0.72 -16.71 -0.61
N GLN A 153 0.72 -15.46 -0.16
CA GLN A 153 -0.27 -14.47 -0.58
C GLN A 153 0.18 -13.79 -1.89
N LYS A 154 -0.54 -14.06 -2.97
CA LYS A 154 -0.26 -13.42 -4.27
C LYS A 154 -1.23 -12.27 -4.50
N VAL A 155 -0.69 -11.09 -4.66
CA VAL A 155 -1.44 -9.90 -5.07
C VAL A 155 -0.83 -9.36 -6.35
N ASN A 156 -1.65 -8.94 -7.29
CA ASN A 156 -1.15 -8.43 -8.57
C ASN A 156 -0.73 -6.96 -8.40
N TYR A 157 0.51 -6.66 -8.78
CA TYR A 157 1.09 -5.32 -8.69
C TYR A 157 0.30 -4.28 -9.50
N LEU A 158 -0.09 -4.63 -10.74
CA LEU A 158 -0.79 -3.70 -11.64
C LEU A 158 -2.20 -3.38 -11.14
N ILE A 159 -2.88 -4.35 -10.56
CA ILE A 159 -4.21 -4.15 -10.00
C ILE A 159 -4.16 -3.20 -8.79
N LEU A 160 -3.14 -3.36 -7.94
CA LEU A 160 -2.96 -2.52 -6.74
C LEU A 160 -2.51 -1.09 -7.04
N TRP A 161 -1.94 -0.85 -8.21
CA TRP A 161 -1.42 0.48 -8.54
C TRP A 161 -2.55 1.54 -8.50
N PRO A 162 -2.34 2.71 -7.87
CA PRO A 162 -1.11 3.23 -7.27
C PRO A 162 -0.91 2.87 -5.79
N ASN A 163 -1.77 2.07 -5.16
CA ASN A 163 -1.76 1.71 -3.74
C ASN A 163 -0.84 0.51 -3.44
N VAL A 164 0.32 0.49 -4.06
CA VAL A 164 1.35 -0.56 -3.90
C VAL A 164 2.72 0.09 -3.69
N ARG A 165 3.60 -0.58 -2.94
CA ARG A 165 4.98 -0.12 -2.77
C ARG A 165 5.70 -0.11 -4.12
N PRO A 166 6.29 1.04 -4.53
CA PRO A 166 7.02 1.14 -5.78
C PRO A 166 8.17 0.13 -5.83
N TRP A 167 8.43 -0.42 -7.03
CA TRP A 167 9.54 -1.34 -7.33
C TRP A 167 9.51 -2.70 -6.62
N ALA A 168 8.46 -3.03 -5.90
CA ALA A 168 8.28 -4.31 -5.22
C ALA A 168 7.52 -5.32 -6.12
N PHE A 169 8.02 -5.59 -7.33
CA PHE A 169 7.32 -6.45 -8.31
C PHE A 169 7.28 -7.93 -7.89
N ALA A 170 8.35 -8.43 -7.28
CA ALA A 170 8.45 -9.83 -6.89
C ALA A 170 7.54 -10.18 -5.70
N ARG A 171 7.36 -9.25 -4.77
CA ARG A 171 6.47 -9.37 -3.61
C ARG A 171 5.69 -8.07 -3.44
N PRO A 172 4.58 -7.88 -4.18
CA PRO A 172 3.80 -6.67 -4.11
C PRO A 172 3.27 -6.45 -2.70
N GLN A 173 3.52 -5.26 -2.16
CA GLN A 173 3.08 -4.86 -0.83
C GLN A 173 1.96 -3.83 -0.98
N PRO A 174 0.71 -4.19 -0.64
CA PRO A 174 -0.35 -3.21 -0.53
C PRO A 174 0.05 -2.09 0.42
N MET A 175 -0.31 -0.88 0.12
CA MET A 175 0.16 0.28 0.87
C MET A 175 -0.96 1.29 1.08
N LEU A 176 -1.16 1.72 2.33
CA LEU A 176 -1.92 2.91 2.63
C LEU A 176 -1.03 4.10 2.26
N ARG A 177 -1.46 4.89 1.28
CA ARG A 177 -0.62 5.91 0.66
C ARG A 177 -1.09 7.31 0.97
N SER A 178 -0.12 8.20 1.25
CA SER A 178 -0.36 9.64 1.40
C SER A 178 -1.45 9.97 2.43
N ILE A 179 -1.50 9.21 3.52
CA ILE A 179 -2.47 9.41 4.60
C ILE A 179 -1.99 10.50 5.56
N ALA A 180 -2.95 11.26 6.08
CA ALA A 180 -2.66 12.25 7.12
C ALA A 180 -2.43 11.55 8.47
N ASN A 181 -1.66 12.19 9.35
CA ASN A 181 -1.38 11.69 10.70
C ASN A 181 -0.90 10.23 10.70
N VAL A 182 0.05 9.91 9.80
CA VAL A 182 0.52 8.54 9.57
C VAL A 182 0.96 7.82 10.85
N ARG A 183 1.50 8.56 11.83
CA ARG A 183 1.95 8.00 13.12
C ARG A 183 0.78 7.44 13.93
N ASP A 184 -0.34 8.14 13.97
CA ASP A 184 -1.52 7.70 14.71
C ASP A 184 -2.14 6.47 14.08
N VAL A 185 -2.22 6.45 12.74
CA VAL A 185 -2.71 5.29 12.00
C VAL A 185 -1.79 4.07 12.18
N ALA A 186 -0.49 4.28 12.12
CA ALA A 186 0.49 3.22 12.36
C ALA A 186 0.38 2.65 13.78
N ARG A 187 0.12 3.50 14.78
CA ARG A 187 -0.13 3.08 16.17
C ARG A 187 -1.40 2.23 16.27
N VAL A 188 -2.52 2.67 15.68
CA VAL A 188 -3.76 1.87 15.64
C VAL A 188 -3.52 0.50 15.03
N ILE A 189 -2.79 0.41 13.92
CA ILE A 189 -2.46 -0.87 13.27
C ILE A 189 -1.59 -1.75 14.17
N ALA A 190 -0.61 -1.17 14.87
CA ALA A 190 0.28 -1.89 15.76
C ALA A 190 -0.46 -2.42 17.00
N ASP A 191 -1.32 -1.62 17.59
CA ASP A 191 -2.13 -2.00 18.77
C ASP A 191 -3.00 -3.22 18.44
N VAL A 192 -3.74 -3.17 17.32
CA VAL A 192 -4.57 -4.29 16.86
C VAL A 192 -3.75 -5.53 16.57
N ALA A 193 -2.60 -5.38 15.91
CA ALA A 193 -1.72 -6.52 15.62
C ALA A 193 -1.20 -7.18 16.90
N THR A 194 -0.94 -6.40 17.95
CA THR A 194 -0.49 -6.88 19.26
C THR A 194 -1.62 -7.62 19.98
N GLU A 195 -2.81 -7.02 20.08
CA GLU A 195 -3.99 -7.65 20.68
C GLU A 195 -4.30 -9.01 20.05
N LEU A 196 -4.33 -9.08 18.71
CA LEU A 196 -4.60 -10.33 18.00
C LEU A 196 -3.50 -11.39 18.20
N SER A 197 -2.25 -10.97 18.36
CA SER A 197 -1.15 -11.89 18.61
C SER A 197 -1.18 -12.47 20.03
N GLU A 198 -1.64 -11.72 21.00
CA GLU A 198 -1.83 -12.17 22.39
C GLU A 198 -3.01 -13.12 22.49
N ASP A 199 -4.15 -12.82 21.85
CA ASP A 199 -5.32 -13.69 21.83
C ASP A 199 -5.01 -15.04 21.18
N THR A 200 -4.20 -15.07 20.11
CA THR A 200 -3.75 -16.29 19.46
C THR A 200 -2.86 -17.13 20.37
N ARG A 201 -2.04 -16.52 21.23
CA ARG A 201 -1.18 -17.26 22.18
C ARG A 201 -1.98 -17.88 23.32
N ILE A 202 -3.03 -17.18 23.79
CA ILE A 202 -3.89 -17.67 24.87
C ILE A 202 -4.74 -18.86 24.40
N THR A 203 -5.19 -18.85 23.14
CA THR A 203 -6.03 -19.89 22.56
C THR A 203 -5.26 -21.12 22.11
N THR A 204 -3.93 -21.06 21.97
CA THR A 204 -3.12 -22.24 21.67
C THR A 204 -2.70 -22.88 23.00
N PRO A 205 -3.34 -24.02 23.41
CA PRO A 205 -2.89 -24.72 24.61
C PRO A 205 -1.44 -25.15 24.42
N ALA A 206 -0.60 -24.85 25.41
CA ALA A 206 0.77 -25.31 25.44
C ALA A 206 0.76 -26.82 25.19
N SER A 207 1.37 -27.25 24.08
CA SER A 207 1.58 -28.68 23.85
C SER A 207 2.16 -29.29 25.10
N PRO A 208 1.60 -30.38 25.63
CA PRO A 208 2.16 -31.01 26.81
C PRO A 208 3.62 -31.35 26.51
N VAL A 209 4.51 -30.74 27.26
CA VAL A 209 5.92 -31.13 27.28
C VAL A 209 5.93 -32.63 27.61
N THR A 210 6.20 -33.45 26.59
CA THR A 210 6.41 -34.86 26.78
C THR A 210 7.61 -34.99 27.70
N ALA A 211 7.33 -35.21 28.96
CA ALA A 211 8.32 -35.57 29.95
C ALA A 211 9.04 -36.81 29.42
N ARG A 212 10.22 -36.62 28.92
CA ARG A 212 11.12 -37.69 28.53
C ARG A 212 11.45 -38.42 29.83
N SER A 213 10.75 -39.51 30.04
CA SER A 213 11.06 -40.42 31.14
C SER A 213 12.50 -40.87 30.96
N VAL A 214 13.35 -40.37 31.85
CA VAL A 214 14.67 -40.92 32.07
C VAL A 214 14.43 -42.27 32.75
N SER A 215 14.27 -43.32 31.93
CA SER A 215 14.33 -44.68 32.39
C SER A 215 15.78 -44.98 32.73
N GLY A 216 16.04 -45.04 34.02
CA GLY A 216 17.32 -45.49 34.58
C GLY A 216 17.62 -46.89 34.12
N ALA A 217 18.81 -47.07 33.60
CA ALA A 217 19.42 -48.38 33.45
C ALA A 217 19.92 -48.86 34.80
N PRO A 218 19.65 -50.11 35.22
CA PRO A 218 20.36 -50.70 36.31
C PRO A 218 21.71 -51.25 35.81
N ALA A 219 22.73 -50.90 36.56
CA ALA A 219 24.04 -51.55 36.50
C ALA A 219 23.95 -52.98 37.10
N GLU A 220 24.44 -53.96 36.41
CA GLU A 220 24.92 -55.25 36.97
C GLU A 220 25.65 -55.96 35.84
N SER A 221 26.79 -56.28 36.04
CA SER A 221 27.75 -57.10 36.74
C SER A 221 28.63 -57.77 35.70
N VAL A 222 29.89 -57.46 35.72
CA VAL A 222 30.97 -58.17 36.40
C VAL A 222 31.16 -59.60 35.92
N LEU A 223 32.41 -59.83 35.55
CA LEU A 223 33.22 -61.00 35.65
C LEU A 223 33.47 -61.91 34.42
N MET A 224 34.73 -61.84 34.10
CA MET A 224 35.65 -63.00 33.85
C MET A 224 35.47 -63.78 32.54
N LYS A 225 36.51 -63.78 31.74
CA LYS A 225 37.54 -64.82 31.63
C LYS A 225 38.35 -64.48 30.40
N SER A 226 39.61 -64.11 30.48
CA SER A 226 40.81 -64.97 30.65
C SER A 226 40.93 -66.12 29.65
N GLU A 227 42.06 -66.04 28.95
CA GLU A 227 42.89 -67.07 28.37
C GLU A 227 42.59 -67.57 26.93
N ALA A 228 43.69 -67.48 26.24
CA ALA A 228 44.40 -68.47 25.40
C ALA A 228 44.02 -68.53 23.90
N SER A 229 44.81 -68.15 23.08
CA SER A 229 45.89 -68.73 22.24
C SER A 229 46.23 -67.76 21.14
#